data_78afb3740ec271a080d39df8d3a7968a
#
_entry.id   78afb3740ec271a080d39df8d3a7968a
#
_cell.length_a   1.000
_cell.length_b   1.000
_cell.length_c   1.000
_cell.angle_alpha   90.00
_cell.angle_beta   90.00
_cell.angle_gamma   90.00
#
_symmetry.space_group_name_H-M   'P 1'
#
loop_
_entity.id
_entity.type
_entity.pdbx_description
1 polymer ?
#
loop_
_entity_poly.entity_id
_entity_poly.type
_entity_poly.pdbx_seq_one_letter_code
_entity_poly.pdbx_strand_id
1 'polypeptide(L)'
;MKEKLLKHFISIAPPGVTVKATEHHGGEPYMTPIDSKAYKAAAQAIKTTFGKDPIPVRGGGSIPICALFEKELGVKIVFMGFGLDSDNLHSPNEKYDIANFYKGIETIPYFHQFFAEMK
;
A
#
# COMPACT_ATOMS: atom_id res chain seq x y z
N MET A 1 8.55 3.90 -18.88
CA MET A 1 9.63 3.54 -17.94
C MET A 1 10.15 2.11 -18.15
N LYS A 2 9.29 1.11 -18.32
CA LYS A 2 9.62 -0.32 -18.51
C LYS A 2 10.66 -0.58 -19.60
N GLU A 3 10.44 -0.11 -20.83
CA GLU A 3 11.40 -0.29 -21.94
C GLU A 3 12.81 0.24 -21.65
N LYS A 4 12.89 1.39 -20.96
CA LYS A 4 14.18 1.97 -20.57
C LYS A 4 14.91 1.07 -19.59
N LEU A 5 14.19 0.48 -18.63
CA LEU A 5 14.75 -0.45 -17.66
C LEU A 5 15.27 -1.73 -18.33
N LEU A 6 14.45 -2.35 -19.18
CA LEU A 6 14.84 -3.56 -19.92
C LEU A 6 16.07 -3.32 -20.80
N LYS A 7 16.07 -2.23 -21.57
CA LYS A 7 17.22 -1.85 -22.41
C LYS A 7 18.47 -1.60 -21.58
N HIS A 8 18.32 -0.95 -20.41
CA HIS A 8 19.45 -0.70 -19.52
C HIS A 8 20.08 -2.00 -19.03
N PHE A 9 19.29 -2.94 -18.50
CA PHE A 9 19.84 -4.23 -18.04
C PHE A 9 20.55 -5.01 -19.15
N ILE A 10 20.04 -4.98 -20.36
CA ILE A 10 20.69 -5.62 -21.50
C ILE A 10 22.00 -4.89 -21.85
N SER A 11 22.01 -3.56 -21.80
CA SER A 11 23.17 -2.75 -22.21
C SER A 11 24.35 -2.82 -21.24
N ILE A 12 24.12 -3.09 -19.96
CA ILE A 12 25.17 -3.19 -18.95
C ILE A 12 25.70 -4.61 -18.76
N ALA A 13 25.26 -5.57 -19.59
CA ALA A 13 25.75 -6.94 -19.51
C ALA A 13 27.27 -6.99 -19.76
N PRO A 14 28.06 -7.61 -18.87
CA PRO A 14 29.50 -7.71 -19.06
C PRO A 14 29.83 -8.66 -20.20
N PRO A 15 31.04 -8.54 -20.79
CA PRO A 15 31.48 -9.46 -21.86
C PRO A 15 31.34 -10.92 -21.46
N GLY A 16 30.78 -11.72 -22.37
CA GLY A 16 30.56 -13.16 -22.15
C GLY A 16 29.26 -13.51 -21.39
N VAL A 17 28.48 -12.54 -20.98
CA VAL A 17 27.18 -12.75 -20.33
C VAL A 17 26.04 -12.30 -21.25
N THR A 18 25.05 -13.18 -21.41
CA THR A 18 23.81 -12.84 -22.13
C THR A 18 22.71 -12.56 -21.11
N VAL A 19 22.14 -11.37 -21.14
CA VAL A 19 21.01 -10.97 -20.28
C VAL A 19 19.73 -11.01 -21.10
N LYS A 20 18.74 -11.76 -20.64
CA LYS A 20 17.37 -11.72 -21.13
C LYS A 20 16.48 -11.10 -20.06
N ALA A 21 15.91 -9.95 -20.36
CA ALA A 21 14.98 -9.28 -19.48
C ALA A 21 13.56 -9.38 -20.03
N THR A 22 12.62 -9.87 -19.21
CA THR A 22 11.21 -10.02 -19.58
C THR A 22 10.33 -9.26 -18.60
N GLU A 23 9.30 -8.64 -19.12
CA GLU A 23 8.29 -7.99 -18.30
C GLU A 23 7.27 -9.02 -17.79
N HIS A 24 6.88 -8.91 -16.53
CA HIS A 24 5.78 -9.68 -15.97
C HIS A 24 4.50 -8.82 -15.86
N HIS A 25 4.41 -8.03 -14.81
CA HIS A 25 3.25 -7.19 -14.53
C HIS A 25 3.68 -5.76 -14.21
N GLY A 26 2.77 -4.83 -14.41
CA GLY A 26 2.93 -3.45 -14.00
C GLY A 26 1.59 -2.82 -13.71
N GLY A 27 1.58 -1.77 -12.90
CA GLY A 27 0.40 -0.97 -12.61
C GLY A 27 0.78 0.49 -12.55
N GLU A 28 -0.21 1.34 -12.74
CA GLU A 28 -0.03 2.77 -12.52
C GLU A 28 0.09 3.06 -11.02
N PRO A 29 0.89 4.06 -10.64
CA PRO A 29 1.01 4.45 -9.24
C PRO A 29 -0.31 5.06 -8.76
N TYR A 30 -0.65 4.76 -7.52
CA TYR A 30 -1.77 5.39 -6.84
C TYR A 30 -1.30 6.10 -5.58
N MET A 31 -1.83 7.28 -5.33
CA MET A 31 -1.56 8.04 -4.12
C MET A 31 -2.88 8.49 -3.49
N THR A 32 -3.16 8.01 -2.28
CA THR A 32 -4.35 8.38 -1.52
C THR A 32 -4.36 9.87 -1.23
N PRO A 33 -5.42 10.61 -1.61
CA PRO A 33 -5.59 12.00 -1.18
C PRO A 33 -5.85 12.06 0.33
N ILE A 34 -4.94 12.71 1.07
CA ILE A 34 -5.01 12.78 2.54
C ILE A 34 -6.12 13.70 3.07
N ASP A 35 -6.71 14.50 2.21
CA ASP A 35 -7.88 15.33 2.48
C ASP A 35 -9.21 14.62 2.18
N SER A 36 -9.15 13.43 1.59
CA SER A 36 -10.35 12.65 1.25
C SER A 36 -11.14 12.22 2.49
N LYS A 37 -12.46 12.07 2.31
CA LYS A 37 -13.36 11.54 3.33
C LYS A 37 -12.88 10.18 3.87
N ALA A 38 -12.47 9.28 2.98
CA ALA A 38 -11.98 7.96 3.34
C ALA A 38 -10.72 8.02 4.21
N TYR A 39 -9.75 8.88 3.85
CA TYR A 39 -8.55 9.06 4.66
C TYR A 39 -8.86 9.59 6.06
N LYS A 40 -9.71 10.62 6.17
CA LYS A 40 -10.09 11.21 7.46
C LYS A 40 -10.80 10.20 8.35
N ALA A 41 -11.71 9.40 7.81
CA ALA A 41 -12.38 8.34 8.55
C ALA A 41 -11.40 7.26 9.02
N ALA A 42 -10.48 6.85 8.17
CA ALA A 42 -9.43 5.88 8.50
C ALA A 42 -8.49 6.42 9.60
N ALA A 43 -8.07 7.68 9.49
CA ALA A 43 -7.23 8.31 10.50
C ALA A 43 -7.92 8.37 11.87
N GLN A 44 -9.19 8.72 11.89
CA GLN A 44 -9.97 8.75 13.14
C GLN A 44 -10.16 7.33 13.72
N ALA A 45 -10.41 6.33 12.89
CA ALA A 45 -10.52 4.94 13.33
C ALA A 45 -9.22 4.43 13.95
N ILE A 46 -8.09 4.66 13.28
CA ILE A 46 -6.76 4.28 13.80
C ILE A 46 -6.46 5.02 15.11
N LYS A 47 -6.77 6.32 15.20
CA LYS A 47 -6.61 7.08 16.44
C LYS A 47 -7.42 6.49 17.59
N THR A 48 -8.65 6.06 17.33
CA THR A 48 -9.54 5.46 18.33
C THR A 48 -8.96 4.15 18.86
N THR A 49 -8.44 3.28 18.01
CA THR A 49 -7.96 1.94 18.41
C THR A 49 -6.52 1.92 18.89
N PHE A 50 -5.64 2.73 18.29
CA PHE A 50 -4.21 2.77 18.62
C PHE A 50 -3.84 3.93 19.58
N GLY A 51 -4.75 4.87 19.82
CA GLY A 51 -4.51 6.01 20.71
C GLY A 51 -3.58 7.09 20.16
N LYS A 52 -3.19 7.00 18.88
CA LYS A 52 -2.26 7.92 18.21
C LYS A 52 -2.76 8.28 16.82
N ASP A 53 -2.51 9.51 16.39
CA ASP A 53 -2.78 9.92 15.02
C ASP A 53 -1.85 9.16 14.06
N PRO A 54 -2.37 8.60 12.95
CA PRO A 54 -1.53 7.96 11.95
C PRO A 54 -0.69 8.99 11.20
N ILE A 55 0.52 8.61 10.84
CA ILE A 55 1.40 9.42 10.01
C ILE A 55 1.29 8.90 8.58
N PRO A 56 0.85 9.73 7.61
CA PRO A 56 0.80 9.31 6.23
C PRO A 56 2.20 9.14 5.68
N VAL A 57 2.48 7.96 5.15
CA VAL A 57 3.77 7.64 4.52
C VAL A 57 3.57 7.28 3.05
N ARG A 58 4.61 7.52 2.25
CA ARG A 58 4.66 7.03 0.88
C ARG A 58 5.43 5.72 0.87
N GLY A 59 4.82 4.68 0.33
CA GLY A 59 5.44 3.37 0.19
C GLY A 59 5.69 3.00 -1.27
N GLY A 60 6.54 2.01 -1.49
CA GLY A 60 6.67 1.37 -2.79
C GLY A 60 5.37 0.63 -3.14
N GLY A 61 4.92 0.77 -4.38
CA GLY A 61 3.66 0.18 -4.81
C GLY A 61 3.79 -1.30 -5.13
N SER A 62 3.10 -2.14 -4.39
CA SER A 62 2.93 -3.56 -4.71
C SER A 62 1.46 -3.96 -4.90
N ILE A 63 0.54 -3.01 -4.91
CA ILE A 63 -0.89 -3.24 -5.08
C ILE A 63 -1.38 -2.54 -6.35
N PRO A 64 -1.09 -3.08 -7.54
CA PRO A 64 -1.35 -2.41 -8.82
C PRO A 64 -2.84 -2.22 -9.14
N ILE A 65 -3.72 -2.96 -8.48
CA ILE A 65 -5.17 -2.90 -8.69
C ILE A 65 -5.79 -1.58 -8.23
N CYS A 66 -5.12 -0.83 -7.35
CA CYS A 66 -5.70 0.37 -6.74
C CYS A 66 -5.96 1.48 -7.76
N ALA A 67 -5.02 1.74 -8.66
CA ALA A 67 -5.22 2.70 -9.73
C ALA A 67 -6.38 2.27 -10.69
N LEU A 68 -6.52 0.97 -10.91
CA LEU A 68 -7.62 0.42 -11.71
C LEU A 68 -8.97 0.64 -11.00
N PHE A 69 -9.07 0.37 -9.71
CA PHE A 69 -10.31 0.61 -8.95
C PHE A 69 -10.70 2.09 -8.95
N GLU A 70 -9.75 3.00 -8.79
CA GLU A 70 -10.06 4.43 -8.90
C GLU A 70 -10.60 4.77 -10.29
N LYS A 71 -9.94 4.26 -11.33
CA LYS A 71 -10.32 4.55 -12.72
C LYS A 71 -11.70 3.99 -13.10
N GLU A 72 -11.95 2.72 -12.76
CA GLU A 72 -13.17 2.01 -13.19
C GLU A 72 -14.38 2.29 -12.29
N LEU A 73 -14.16 2.47 -10.99
CA LEU A 73 -15.22 2.66 -10.00
C LEU A 73 -15.40 4.11 -9.57
N GLY A 74 -14.47 5.00 -9.90
CA GLY A 74 -14.51 6.40 -9.47
C GLY A 74 -14.37 6.60 -7.95
N VAL A 75 -13.88 5.60 -7.22
CA VAL A 75 -13.76 5.63 -5.76
C VAL A 75 -12.34 5.97 -5.32
N LYS A 76 -12.22 6.66 -4.19
CA LYS A 76 -10.93 6.91 -3.55
C LYS A 76 -10.58 5.76 -2.62
N ILE A 77 -9.36 5.25 -2.75
CA ILE A 77 -8.85 4.14 -1.95
C ILE A 77 -8.02 4.68 -0.80
N VAL A 78 -8.20 4.11 0.37
CA VAL A 78 -7.35 4.37 1.54
C VAL A 78 -6.66 3.09 1.96
N PHE A 79 -5.36 3.18 2.24
CA PHE A 79 -4.57 2.07 2.76
C PHE A 79 -4.49 2.18 4.27
N MET A 80 -4.88 1.12 4.96
CA MET A 80 -4.72 0.98 6.40
C MET A 80 -3.80 -0.22 6.67
N GLY A 81 -2.53 0.06 7.00
CA GLY A 81 -1.56 -0.97 7.35
C GLY A 81 -1.46 -1.13 8.87
N PHE A 82 -1.45 -2.37 9.33
CA PHE A 82 -1.35 -2.72 10.75
C PHE A 82 -0.07 -3.51 11.08
N GLY A 83 0.76 -3.78 10.09
CA GLY A 83 2.07 -4.39 10.25
C GLY A 83 3.12 -3.42 10.75
N LEU A 84 4.21 -3.95 11.25
CA LEU A 84 5.38 -3.23 11.74
C LEU A 84 6.60 -3.53 10.85
N ASP A 85 7.55 -2.61 10.79
CA ASP A 85 8.82 -2.86 10.10
C ASP A 85 9.55 -4.09 10.66
N SER A 86 9.37 -4.37 11.96
CA SER A 86 9.92 -5.55 12.65
C SER A 86 9.24 -6.87 12.27
N ASP A 87 8.19 -6.84 11.46
CA ASP A 87 7.51 -8.06 11.00
C ASP A 87 8.27 -8.77 9.88
N ASN A 88 9.32 -8.15 9.36
CA ASN A 88 10.22 -8.71 8.34
C ASN A 88 9.48 -9.18 7.08
N LEU A 89 8.54 -8.35 6.60
CA LEU A 89 7.72 -8.67 5.43
C LEU A 89 8.58 -9.11 4.23
N HIS A 90 8.24 -10.24 3.62
CA HIS A 90 8.96 -10.87 2.51
C HIS A 90 10.39 -11.32 2.86
N SER A 91 10.68 -11.56 4.13
CA SER A 91 11.98 -11.95 4.64
C SER A 91 11.92 -13.23 5.48
N PRO A 92 13.06 -13.90 5.76
CA PRO A 92 13.09 -14.99 6.71
C PRO A 92 12.56 -14.57 8.08
N ASN A 93 11.83 -15.46 8.75
CA ASN A 93 11.17 -15.22 10.04
C ASN A 93 10.12 -14.10 10.00
N GLU A 94 9.45 -13.94 8.85
CA GLU A 94 8.28 -13.08 8.76
C GLU A 94 7.27 -13.44 9.85
N LYS A 95 6.77 -12.43 10.54
CA LYS A 95 5.78 -12.57 11.59
C LYS A 95 4.72 -11.50 11.50
N TYR A 96 3.68 -11.64 12.27
CA TYR A 96 2.68 -10.60 12.48
C TYR A 96 2.34 -10.50 13.97
N ASP A 97 2.31 -9.28 14.48
CA ASP A 97 1.99 -9.05 15.89
C ASP A 97 0.50 -9.29 16.15
N ILE A 98 0.18 -10.24 17.06
CA ILE A 98 -1.19 -10.63 17.36
C ILE A 98 -2.00 -9.45 17.95
N ALA A 99 -1.37 -8.59 18.75
CA ALA A 99 -2.06 -7.42 19.30
C ALA A 99 -2.46 -6.45 18.19
N ASN A 100 -1.59 -6.24 17.20
CA ASN A 100 -1.91 -5.43 16.02
C ASN A 100 -2.98 -6.08 15.13
N PHE A 101 -2.99 -7.42 15.05
CA PHE A 101 -4.05 -8.14 14.34
C PHE A 101 -5.43 -7.85 14.94
N TYR A 102 -5.57 -7.96 16.26
CA TYR A 102 -6.84 -7.67 16.93
C TYR A 102 -7.23 -6.19 16.84
N LYS A 103 -6.28 -5.28 16.99
CA LYS A 103 -6.53 -3.84 16.78
C LYS A 103 -6.95 -3.53 15.34
N GLY A 104 -6.38 -4.22 14.36
CA GLY A 104 -6.81 -4.12 12.96
C GLY A 104 -8.28 -4.51 12.79
N ILE A 105 -8.69 -5.64 13.37
CA ILE A 105 -10.09 -6.08 13.36
C ILE A 105 -11.00 -5.04 14.00
N GLU A 106 -10.61 -4.49 15.15
CA GLU A 106 -11.36 -3.44 15.85
C GLU A 106 -11.45 -2.13 15.06
N THR A 107 -10.42 -1.81 14.29
CA THR A 107 -10.36 -0.55 13.51
C THR A 107 -11.38 -0.52 12.37
N ILE A 108 -11.67 -1.65 11.73
CA ILE A 108 -12.53 -1.70 10.55
C ILE A 108 -13.98 -1.25 10.83
N PRO A 109 -14.67 -1.71 11.88
CA PRO A 109 -15.98 -1.19 12.25
C PRO A 109 -15.99 0.33 12.49
N TYR A 110 -14.98 0.87 13.20
CA TYR A 110 -14.86 2.30 13.43
C TYR A 110 -14.66 3.07 12.12
N PHE A 111 -13.88 2.52 11.18
CA PHE A 111 -13.73 3.14 9.86
C PHE A 111 -15.09 3.28 9.16
N HIS A 112 -15.88 2.22 9.12
CA HIS A 112 -17.20 2.26 8.49
C HIS A 112 -18.15 3.23 9.19
N GLN A 113 -18.15 3.25 10.51
CA GLN A 113 -18.95 4.18 11.29
C GLN A 113 -18.58 5.64 10.95
N PHE A 114 -17.31 6.01 11.09
CA PHE A 114 -16.87 7.38 10.84
C PHE A 114 -17.05 7.79 9.37
N PHE A 115 -16.82 6.85 8.45
CA PHE A 115 -17.07 7.14 7.04
C PHE A 115 -18.54 7.41 6.73
N ALA A 116 -19.46 6.71 7.38
CA ALA A 116 -20.90 6.95 7.24
C ALA A 116 -21.35 8.28 7.84
N GLU A 117 -20.79 8.66 9.01
CA GLU A 117 -21.11 9.89 9.72
C GLU A 117 -20.56 11.17 9.03
N MET A 118 -19.49 11.06 8.26
CA MET A 118 -18.94 12.19 7.50
C MET A 118 -19.84 12.52 6.30
N LYS A 119 -20.35 13.73 6.26
CA LYS A 119 -21.16 14.26 5.14
C LYS A 119 -20.29 14.75 3.99
#